data_f8e37aebdbda3cde61e796a4ae300570
#
_entry.id   f8e37aebdbda3cde61e796a4ae300570
#
_cell.length_a   1.000
_cell.length_b   1.000
_cell.length_c   1.000
_cell.angle_alpha   90.00
_cell.angle_beta   90.00
_cell.angle_gamma   90.00
#
_symmetry.space_group_name_H-M   'P 1'
#
loop_
_entity.id
_entity.type
_entity.pdbx_description
1 polymer ?
#
loop_
_entity_poly.entity_id
_entity_poly.type
_entity_poly.pdbx_seq_one_letter_code
_entity_poly.pdbx_strand_id
1 'polypeptide(L)'
;ELLFDNNKIAKFNPTSMEPKEVSLTKKAEDLTNHEIFIANDGWLKLNAWAKAGLLWKNSIIRWDWVECYRYEYEEYDEVDETKLDELLGDDQVEIIGDLIGEDIAVEVKPGEFESRVVYKDVKLKRKHDKSGVQFDIVPHENFSIDRNAKSLDDFSYIGIDEDDVTKSDLRKRFPDKFKNFSDDDWRDLDSNSEIRHRAERSSRKDVTGEAYTGTTDREISNLDENIAFSVTECWVFADRDGDGIAEMRHVIYSGTYLILDEYAEEVNLASLCPIEIPYEFYGLSMADITRSSTLTSTAILRGFVENVYLTNFSPRMADPNVVDFAALQNMKPKSIIPTVGNPANAVTMLQPENIAPGTVPLLEHMQVQKEQANGLSKAAQGLNDELYVSGNSEAKLS
;
A
#
# COMPACT_ATOMS: atom_id res chain seq x y z
N GLU A 1 -11.86 -10.47 6.22
CA GLU A 1 -12.53 -11.81 6.35
C GLU A 1 -13.88 -11.86 5.62
N LEU A 2 -14.70 -10.80 5.63
CA LEU A 2 -16.01 -10.79 4.95
C LEU A 2 -15.93 -10.71 3.41
N LEU A 3 -14.80 -10.22 2.86
CA LEU A 3 -14.62 -10.02 1.42
C LEU A 3 -14.01 -11.24 0.70
N PHE A 4 -13.27 -12.08 1.42
CA PHE A 4 -12.48 -13.15 0.82
C PHE A 4 -12.71 -14.48 1.53
N ASP A 5 -13.86 -15.09 1.28
CA ASP A 5 -14.16 -16.42 1.81
C ASP A 5 -13.45 -17.49 0.95
N ASN A 6 -12.75 -18.43 1.61
CA ASN A 6 -12.11 -19.60 1.00
C ASN A 6 -10.95 -19.38 0.01
N ASN A 7 -10.25 -18.23 0.02
CA ASN A 7 -9.12 -17.96 -0.88
C ASN A 7 -9.43 -18.16 -2.38
N LYS A 8 -10.67 -17.92 -2.78
CA LYS A 8 -11.12 -18.03 -4.17
C LYS A 8 -11.83 -16.74 -4.59
N ILE A 9 -11.18 -15.99 -5.46
CA ILE A 9 -11.74 -14.77 -6.04
C ILE A 9 -12.06 -14.98 -7.51
N ALA A 10 -11.11 -15.57 -8.26
CA ALA A 10 -11.29 -15.84 -9.67
C ALA A 10 -12.19 -17.05 -9.87
N LYS A 11 -13.24 -16.87 -10.67
CA LYS A 11 -14.13 -17.92 -11.12
C LYS A 11 -14.32 -17.77 -12.64
N PHE A 12 -13.99 -18.83 -13.36
CA PHE A 12 -14.14 -18.87 -14.79
C PHE A 12 -15.37 -19.71 -15.19
N ASN A 13 -16.11 -19.24 -16.16
CA ASN A 13 -17.21 -20.00 -16.75
C ASN A 13 -16.76 -20.59 -18.08
N PRO A 14 -16.93 -21.89 -18.32
CA PRO A 14 -16.59 -22.49 -19.60
C PRO A 14 -17.48 -21.93 -20.72
N THR A 15 -16.90 -21.72 -21.90
CA THR A 15 -17.63 -21.27 -23.07
C THR A 15 -18.54 -22.36 -23.64
N SER A 16 -18.14 -23.64 -23.54
CA SER A 16 -18.95 -24.80 -23.87
C SER A 16 -19.01 -25.80 -22.74
N MET A 17 -20.02 -26.70 -22.76
CA MET A 17 -20.19 -27.75 -21.75
C MET A 17 -19.40 -29.00 -22.08
N GLU A 18 -18.41 -28.93 -22.98
CA GLU A 18 -17.55 -30.07 -23.27
C GLU A 18 -16.68 -30.43 -22.06
N PRO A 19 -16.54 -31.74 -21.70
CA PRO A 19 -15.76 -32.13 -20.52
C PRO A 19 -14.32 -31.65 -20.52
N LYS A 20 -13.72 -31.49 -21.70
CA LYS A 20 -12.35 -30.99 -21.86
C LYS A 20 -12.26 -29.51 -21.49
N GLU A 21 -13.17 -28.67 -21.98
CA GLU A 21 -13.21 -27.23 -21.65
C GLU A 21 -13.52 -27.00 -20.17
N VAL A 22 -14.47 -27.72 -19.61
CA VAL A 22 -14.80 -27.63 -18.17
C VAL A 22 -13.57 -27.98 -17.31
N SER A 23 -12.77 -28.98 -17.71
CA SER A 23 -11.57 -29.37 -16.99
C SER A 23 -10.44 -28.30 -17.12
N LEU A 24 -10.28 -27.70 -18.30
CA LEU A 24 -9.31 -26.62 -18.55
C LEU A 24 -9.69 -25.35 -17.77
N THR A 25 -10.96 -24.98 -17.80
CA THR A 25 -11.49 -23.83 -17.05
C THR A 25 -11.22 -23.96 -15.56
N LYS A 26 -11.45 -25.17 -15.00
CA LYS A 26 -11.16 -25.42 -13.58
C LYS A 26 -9.67 -25.34 -13.26
N LYS A 27 -8.80 -25.84 -14.15
CA LYS A 27 -7.35 -25.70 -13.97
C LYS A 27 -6.90 -24.24 -14.05
N ALA A 28 -7.47 -23.45 -14.97
CA ALA A 28 -7.21 -22.02 -15.07
C ALA A 28 -7.66 -21.28 -13.81
N GLU A 29 -8.84 -21.62 -13.26
CA GLU A 29 -9.33 -21.07 -11.99
C GLU A 29 -8.38 -21.38 -10.83
N ASP A 30 -7.97 -22.65 -10.69
CA ASP A 30 -7.07 -23.08 -9.62
C ASP A 30 -5.68 -22.42 -9.75
N LEU A 31 -5.14 -22.31 -10.98
CA LEU A 31 -3.88 -21.64 -11.24
C LEU A 31 -3.95 -20.16 -10.89
N THR A 32 -4.96 -19.45 -11.38
CA THR A 32 -5.11 -18.00 -11.12
C THR A 32 -5.26 -17.73 -9.62
N ASN A 33 -6.05 -18.51 -8.91
CA ASN A 33 -6.18 -18.36 -7.45
C ASN A 33 -4.87 -18.68 -6.72
N HIS A 34 -4.08 -19.67 -7.20
CA HIS A 34 -2.75 -19.96 -6.67
C HIS A 34 -1.80 -18.79 -6.85
N GLU A 35 -1.72 -18.21 -8.07
CA GLU A 35 -0.88 -17.05 -8.36
C GLU A 35 -1.26 -15.84 -7.52
N ILE A 36 -2.55 -15.57 -7.35
CA ILE A 36 -3.02 -14.44 -6.55
C ILE A 36 -2.68 -14.66 -5.07
N PHE A 37 -3.09 -15.78 -4.48
CA PHE A 37 -3.06 -15.95 -3.02
C PHE A 37 -1.74 -16.48 -2.46
N ILE A 38 -1.08 -17.39 -3.19
CA ILE A 38 0.12 -18.09 -2.71
C ILE A 38 1.38 -17.44 -3.23
N ALA A 39 1.49 -17.22 -4.54
CA ALA A 39 2.69 -16.65 -5.13
C ALA A 39 2.88 -15.16 -4.76
N ASN A 40 1.78 -14.42 -4.60
CA ASN A 40 1.79 -12.96 -4.40
C ASN A 40 1.34 -12.49 -3.01
N ASP A 41 1.20 -13.36 -2.01
CA ASP A 41 0.65 -12.97 -0.70
C ASP A 41 -0.69 -12.22 -0.81
N GLY A 42 -1.56 -12.70 -1.71
CA GLY A 42 -2.75 -11.98 -2.18
C GLY A 42 -3.68 -11.50 -1.09
N TRP A 43 -3.78 -12.23 0.03
CA TRP A 43 -4.60 -11.80 1.16
C TRP A 43 -4.19 -10.41 1.68
N LEU A 44 -2.89 -10.17 1.88
CA LEU A 44 -2.37 -8.89 2.38
C LEU A 44 -2.56 -7.79 1.35
N LYS A 45 -2.22 -8.07 0.08
CA LYS A 45 -2.33 -7.09 -1.00
C LYS A 45 -3.78 -6.70 -1.29
N LEU A 46 -4.69 -7.66 -1.40
CA LEU A 46 -6.10 -7.39 -1.64
C LEU A 46 -6.79 -6.67 -0.48
N ASN A 47 -6.43 -7.02 0.77
CA ASN A 47 -6.92 -6.29 1.93
C ASN A 47 -6.43 -4.82 1.94
N ALA A 48 -5.16 -4.60 1.63
CA ALA A 48 -4.61 -3.25 1.51
C ALA A 48 -5.26 -2.47 0.35
N TRP A 49 -5.50 -3.13 -0.80
CA TRP A 49 -6.18 -2.57 -1.96
C TRP A 49 -7.61 -2.14 -1.63
N ALA A 50 -8.40 -3.04 -1.01
CA ALA A 50 -9.76 -2.72 -0.57
C ALA A 50 -9.78 -1.57 0.45
N LYS A 51 -8.86 -1.60 1.44
CA LYS A 51 -8.74 -0.55 2.44
C LYS A 51 -8.35 0.80 1.82
N ALA A 52 -7.44 0.80 0.86
CA ALA A 52 -7.06 2.01 0.14
C ALA A 52 -8.24 2.60 -0.64
N GLY A 53 -9.04 1.78 -1.35
CA GLY A 53 -10.25 2.23 -2.05
C GLY A 53 -11.28 2.86 -1.12
N LEU A 54 -11.52 2.27 0.06
CA LEU A 54 -12.43 2.82 1.06
C LEU A 54 -11.95 4.15 1.64
N LEU A 55 -10.63 4.35 1.77
CA LEU A 55 -10.05 5.58 2.33
C LEU A 55 -9.87 6.70 1.29
N TRP A 56 -9.39 6.35 0.09
CA TRP A 56 -8.91 7.30 -0.92
C TRP A 56 -9.81 7.40 -2.16
N LYS A 57 -11.04 6.86 -2.13
CA LYS A 57 -12.03 6.81 -3.21
C LYS A 57 -11.80 5.69 -4.22
N ASN A 58 -10.59 5.65 -4.78
CA ASN A 58 -10.17 4.60 -5.69
C ASN A 58 -8.85 4.00 -5.20
N SER A 59 -8.61 2.75 -5.56
CA SER A 59 -7.34 2.08 -5.34
C SER A 59 -6.94 1.36 -6.61
N ILE A 60 -5.68 1.49 -6.97
CA ILE A 60 -5.12 0.93 -8.20
C ILE A 60 -4.18 -0.21 -7.83
N ILE A 61 -4.31 -1.30 -8.54
CA ILE A 61 -3.38 -2.43 -8.51
C ILE A 61 -2.77 -2.58 -9.90
N ARG A 62 -1.45 -2.76 -9.94
CA ARG A 62 -0.67 -3.03 -11.15
C ARG A 62 -0.24 -4.48 -11.14
N TRP A 63 -0.19 -5.11 -12.30
CA TRP A 63 0.40 -6.43 -12.48
C TRP A 63 1.43 -6.39 -13.61
N ASP A 64 2.59 -6.99 -13.31
CA ASP A 64 3.68 -7.10 -14.25
C ASP A 64 4.23 -8.51 -14.25
N TRP A 65 4.80 -8.93 -15.38
CA TRP A 65 5.60 -10.13 -15.44
C TRP A 65 7.00 -9.79 -14.96
N VAL A 66 7.42 -10.40 -13.86
CA VAL A 66 8.75 -10.19 -13.29
C VAL A 66 9.61 -11.42 -13.52
N GLU A 67 10.72 -11.24 -14.21
CA GLU A 67 11.74 -12.28 -14.33
C GLU A 67 12.55 -12.36 -13.05
N CYS A 68 12.48 -13.47 -12.38
CA CYS A 68 13.19 -13.71 -11.14
C CYS A 68 13.86 -15.06 -11.17
N TYR A 69 15.16 -15.07 -10.94
CA TYR A 69 15.95 -16.29 -10.91
C TYR A 69 16.58 -16.47 -9.54
N ARG A 70 16.39 -17.66 -8.97
CA ARG A 70 17.09 -18.07 -7.77
C ARG A 70 18.26 -18.94 -8.16
N TYR A 71 19.43 -18.63 -7.64
CA TYR A 71 20.61 -19.42 -7.87
C TYR A 71 20.88 -20.28 -6.62
N GLU A 72 21.07 -21.59 -6.84
CA GLU A 72 21.51 -22.54 -5.82
C GLU A 72 22.93 -22.97 -6.17
N TYR A 73 23.80 -22.92 -5.18
CA TYR A 73 25.21 -23.27 -5.36
C TYR A 73 25.46 -24.63 -4.73
N GLU A 74 25.94 -25.58 -5.53
CA GLU A 74 26.26 -26.92 -5.13
C GLU A 74 27.77 -27.11 -5.25
N GLU A 75 28.43 -27.67 -4.24
CA GLU A 75 29.86 -27.98 -4.25
C GLU A 75 30.02 -29.49 -4.13
N TYR A 76 30.81 -30.08 -5.02
CA TYR A 76 31.13 -31.49 -5.06
C TYR A 76 32.64 -31.68 -4.97
N ASP A 77 33.11 -32.42 -3.99
CA ASP A 77 34.53 -32.67 -3.76
C ASP A 77 35.13 -33.52 -4.88
N GLU A 78 34.41 -34.55 -5.34
CA GLU A 78 34.82 -35.46 -6.43
C GLU A 78 33.61 -35.88 -7.30
N VAL A 79 33.72 -35.70 -8.61
CA VAL A 79 32.65 -36.03 -9.56
C VAL A 79 33.24 -36.78 -10.75
N ASP A 80 32.69 -37.95 -11.06
CA ASP A 80 33.03 -38.70 -12.29
C ASP A 80 32.51 -37.99 -13.53
N GLU A 81 33.18 -38.12 -14.66
CA GLU A 81 32.79 -37.53 -15.95
C GLU A 81 31.35 -37.86 -16.33
N THR A 82 30.89 -39.09 -16.11
CA THR A 82 29.52 -39.52 -16.42
C THR A 82 28.49 -38.80 -15.56
N LYS A 83 28.79 -38.58 -14.29
CA LYS A 83 27.90 -37.85 -13.37
C LYS A 83 27.92 -36.35 -13.66
N LEU A 84 29.06 -35.81 -14.08
CA LEU A 84 29.17 -34.42 -14.50
C LEU A 84 28.33 -34.15 -15.74
N ASP A 85 28.40 -35.05 -16.75
CA ASP A 85 27.57 -34.95 -17.94
C ASP A 85 26.08 -35.07 -17.64
N GLU A 86 25.69 -35.91 -16.68
CA GLU A 86 24.31 -36.05 -16.24
C GLU A 86 23.83 -34.77 -15.56
N LEU A 87 24.67 -34.12 -14.73
CA LEU A 87 24.35 -32.84 -14.05
C LEU A 87 24.30 -31.68 -15.05
N LEU A 88 25.16 -31.68 -16.08
CA LEU A 88 25.18 -30.67 -17.14
C LEU A 88 24.13 -30.91 -18.23
N GLY A 89 23.50 -32.07 -18.25
CA GLY A 89 22.37 -32.35 -19.12
C GLY A 89 21.12 -31.51 -18.79
N ASP A 90 21.12 -30.81 -17.67
CA ASP A 90 20.12 -29.82 -17.31
C ASP A 90 20.61 -28.44 -17.78
N ASP A 91 19.90 -27.83 -18.74
CA ASP A 91 20.20 -26.50 -19.28
C ASP A 91 20.22 -25.38 -18.22
N GLN A 92 19.77 -25.68 -17.00
CA GLN A 92 19.71 -24.75 -15.86
C GLN A 92 20.97 -24.81 -14.99
N VAL A 93 21.95 -25.67 -15.30
CA VAL A 93 23.16 -25.86 -14.50
C VAL A 93 24.38 -25.31 -15.23
N GLU A 94 25.08 -24.41 -14.56
CA GLU A 94 26.34 -23.81 -15.06
C GLU A 94 27.49 -24.15 -14.12
N ILE A 95 28.69 -24.37 -14.69
CA ILE A 95 29.92 -24.57 -13.92
C ILE A 95 30.52 -23.22 -13.51
N ILE A 96 30.93 -23.11 -12.25
CA ILE A 96 31.65 -21.94 -11.76
C ILE A 96 33.15 -22.29 -11.63
N GLY A 97 33.97 -21.63 -12.44
CA GLY A 97 35.44 -21.80 -12.41
C GLY A 97 35.96 -22.84 -13.37
N ASP A 98 37.25 -23.17 -13.24
CA ASP A 98 37.93 -24.11 -14.09
C ASP A 98 37.81 -25.55 -13.55
N LEU A 99 37.49 -26.49 -14.42
CA LEU A 99 37.47 -27.92 -14.09
C LEU A 99 38.87 -28.48 -14.03
N ILE A 100 39.27 -29.00 -12.89
CA ILE A 100 40.53 -29.70 -12.70
C ILE A 100 40.24 -31.21 -12.71
N GLY A 101 40.50 -31.87 -13.81
CA GLY A 101 40.37 -33.32 -13.96
C GLY A 101 41.67 -34.05 -13.63
N GLU A 102 41.59 -35.12 -12.85
CA GLU A 102 42.68 -36.04 -12.57
C GLU A 102 42.32 -37.45 -13.06
N ASP A 103 43.25 -38.12 -13.77
CA ASP A 103 43.08 -39.50 -14.17
C ASP A 103 43.32 -40.43 -13.01
N ILE A 104 42.26 -41.10 -12.52
CA ILE A 104 42.32 -42.08 -11.42
C ILE A 104 42.09 -43.48 -12.00
N ALA A 105 43.03 -44.43 -11.69
CA ALA A 105 42.82 -45.81 -12.02
C ALA A 105 41.85 -46.47 -11.03
N VAL A 106 40.66 -46.83 -11.50
CA VAL A 106 39.62 -47.50 -10.70
C VAL A 106 39.61 -48.99 -11.03
N GLU A 107 39.70 -49.85 -10.04
CA GLU A 107 39.63 -51.30 -10.18
C GLU A 107 38.17 -51.72 -10.43
N VAL A 108 37.83 -52.11 -11.66
CA VAL A 108 36.45 -52.52 -12.03
C VAL A 108 36.20 -54.00 -11.75
N LYS A 109 37.27 -54.83 -11.86
CA LYS A 109 37.30 -56.25 -11.49
C LYS A 109 38.67 -56.59 -10.92
N PRO A 110 38.79 -57.68 -10.14
CA PRO A 110 40.09 -58.06 -9.56
C PRO A 110 41.15 -58.21 -10.67
N GLY A 111 42.07 -57.23 -10.74
CA GLY A 111 43.18 -57.17 -11.72
C GLY A 111 42.92 -56.36 -12.99
N GLU A 112 41.73 -55.80 -13.23
CA GLU A 112 41.46 -54.91 -14.36
C GLU A 112 41.28 -53.45 -13.83
N PHE A 113 42.18 -52.57 -14.28
CA PHE A 113 42.12 -51.13 -13.95
C PHE A 113 41.63 -50.36 -15.16
N GLU A 114 40.63 -49.52 -14.96
CA GLU A 114 40.12 -48.58 -15.97
C GLU A 114 40.50 -47.18 -15.55
N SER A 115 41.05 -46.36 -16.44
CA SER A 115 41.32 -44.96 -16.18
C SER A 115 40.05 -44.17 -16.33
N ARG A 116 39.61 -43.48 -15.24
CA ARG A 116 38.49 -42.55 -15.24
C ARG A 116 38.96 -41.18 -14.87
N VAL A 117 38.40 -40.19 -15.54
CA VAL A 117 38.62 -38.80 -15.19
C VAL A 117 37.68 -38.43 -14.06
N VAL A 118 38.25 -37.98 -12.96
CA VAL A 118 37.50 -37.47 -11.82
C VAL A 118 37.84 -36.01 -11.65
N TYR A 119 36.80 -35.17 -11.56
CA TYR A 119 36.93 -33.74 -11.36
C TYR A 119 36.86 -33.46 -9.89
N LYS A 120 37.78 -32.62 -9.37
CA LYS A 120 37.84 -32.19 -7.97
C LYS A 120 37.33 -30.78 -7.81
N ASP A 121 36.74 -30.49 -6.66
CA ASP A 121 36.24 -29.15 -6.26
C ASP A 121 35.30 -28.53 -7.32
N VAL A 122 34.37 -29.33 -7.83
CA VAL A 122 33.38 -28.86 -8.81
C VAL A 122 32.33 -28.01 -8.16
N LYS A 123 32.21 -26.76 -8.58
CA LYS A 123 31.19 -25.82 -8.15
C LYS A 123 30.17 -25.64 -9.27
N LEU A 124 28.93 -25.97 -8.94
CA LEU A 124 27.81 -25.82 -9.86
C LEU A 124 26.87 -24.70 -9.38
N LYS A 125 26.32 -23.98 -10.33
CA LYS A 125 25.30 -22.98 -10.13
C LYS A 125 24.05 -23.43 -10.84
N ARG A 126 23.03 -23.78 -10.10
CA ARG A 126 21.72 -24.13 -10.64
C ARG A 126 20.81 -22.92 -10.64
N LYS A 127 20.25 -22.60 -11.79
CA LYS A 127 19.33 -21.50 -12.01
C LYS A 127 17.91 -22.02 -11.89
N HIS A 128 17.18 -21.61 -10.85
CA HIS A 128 15.74 -21.90 -10.72
C HIS A 128 14.95 -20.69 -11.22
N ASP A 129 14.12 -20.91 -12.21
CA ASP A 129 13.20 -19.91 -12.70
C ASP A 129 12.04 -19.74 -11.69
N LYS A 130 11.89 -18.52 -11.17
CA LYS A 130 10.83 -18.06 -10.30
C LYS A 130 10.06 -16.88 -10.90
N SER A 131 10.20 -16.71 -12.20
CA SER A 131 9.47 -15.69 -12.94
C SER A 131 7.97 -15.92 -12.85
N GLY A 132 7.23 -14.85 -12.72
CA GLY A 132 5.79 -14.94 -12.58
C GLY A 132 5.11 -13.57 -12.58
N VAL A 133 3.81 -13.58 -12.52
CA VAL A 133 3.01 -12.36 -12.40
C VAL A 133 3.13 -11.82 -10.98
N GLN A 134 3.58 -10.58 -10.85
CA GLN A 134 3.62 -9.87 -9.58
C GLN A 134 2.54 -8.79 -9.56
N PHE A 135 1.83 -8.69 -8.42
CA PHE A 135 0.81 -7.66 -8.19
C PHE A 135 1.35 -6.64 -7.19
N ASP A 136 1.25 -5.36 -7.54
CA ASP A 136 1.63 -4.28 -6.64
C ASP A 136 0.54 -3.23 -6.55
N ILE A 137 0.34 -2.68 -5.33
CA ILE A 137 -0.64 -1.63 -5.11
C ILE A 137 0.05 -0.29 -5.37
N VAL A 138 -0.51 0.47 -6.29
CA VAL A 138 -0.03 1.81 -6.60
C VAL A 138 -0.49 2.78 -5.52
N PRO A 139 0.42 3.50 -4.84
CA PRO A 139 0.05 4.56 -3.91
C PRO A 139 -0.81 5.61 -4.62
N HIS A 140 -1.85 6.08 -3.95
CA HIS A 140 -2.80 7.04 -4.54
C HIS A 140 -2.13 8.32 -5.05
N GLU A 141 -1.14 8.80 -4.32
CA GLU A 141 -0.37 9.97 -4.68
C GLU A 141 0.53 9.80 -5.91
N ASN A 142 0.87 8.57 -6.25
CA ASN A 142 1.73 8.24 -7.39
C ASN A 142 0.93 7.98 -8.68
N PHE A 143 -0.40 7.91 -8.57
CA PHE A 143 -1.26 7.63 -9.71
C PHE A 143 -1.90 8.91 -10.24
N SER A 144 -1.84 9.10 -11.53
CA SER A 144 -2.46 10.21 -12.24
C SER A 144 -3.25 9.72 -13.44
N ILE A 145 -4.43 10.27 -13.64
CA ILE A 145 -5.29 9.97 -14.78
C ILE A 145 -5.89 11.28 -15.32
N ASP A 146 -6.21 11.29 -16.59
CA ASP A 146 -6.90 12.43 -17.20
C ASP A 146 -8.19 12.76 -16.44
N ARG A 147 -8.44 14.05 -16.27
CA ARG A 147 -9.61 14.56 -15.53
C ARG A 147 -10.93 14.14 -16.15
N ASN A 148 -10.97 13.92 -17.45
CA ASN A 148 -12.20 13.56 -18.18
C ASN A 148 -12.40 12.04 -18.31
N ALA A 149 -11.45 11.24 -17.82
CA ALA A 149 -11.54 9.79 -17.84
C ALA A 149 -12.71 9.28 -16.98
N LYS A 150 -13.42 8.29 -17.48
CA LYS A 150 -14.55 7.65 -16.79
C LYS A 150 -14.18 6.28 -16.26
N SER A 151 -13.23 5.61 -16.92
CA SER A 151 -12.73 4.29 -16.57
C SER A 151 -11.27 4.15 -16.99
N LEU A 152 -10.65 3.02 -16.65
CA LEU A 152 -9.31 2.67 -17.16
C LEU A 152 -9.30 2.33 -18.67
N ASP A 153 -10.47 2.19 -19.29
CA ASP A 153 -10.62 1.93 -20.72
C ASP A 153 -10.95 3.21 -21.52
N ASP A 154 -11.41 4.27 -20.84
CA ASP A 154 -11.81 5.54 -21.46
C ASP A 154 -10.97 6.69 -20.86
N PHE A 155 -9.75 6.82 -21.36
CA PHE A 155 -8.78 7.82 -20.91
C PHE A 155 -7.99 8.40 -22.08
N SER A 156 -7.37 9.55 -21.89
CA SER A 156 -6.37 10.12 -22.79
C SER A 156 -4.95 9.94 -22.27
N TYR A 157 -4.79 9.88 -20.96
CA TYR A 157 -3.53 9.75 -20.26
C TYR A 157 -3.73 9.04 -18.92
N ILE A 158 -2.86 8.08 -18.64
CA ILE A 158 -2.66 7.48 -17.33
C ILE A 158 -1.17 7.53 -17.01
N GLY A 159 -0.80 7.90 -15.78
CA GLY A 159 0.58 7.95 -15.34
C GLY A 159 0.76 7.37 -13.94
N ILE A 160 1.91 6.74 -13.73
CA ILE A 160 2.37 6.23 -12.45
C ILE A 160 3.77 6.77 -12.21
N ASP A 161 3.95 7.49 -11.10
CA ASP A 161 5.24 8.02 -10.69
C ASP A 161 5.90 7.09 -9.67
N GLU A 162 7.07 6.57 -9.98
CA GLU A 162 7.93 5.80 -9.08
C GLU A 162 9.14 6.65 -8.66
N ASP A 163 9.19 7.08 -7.39
CA ASP A 163 10.22 8.04 -6.93
C ASP A 163 11.49 7.42 -6.35
N ASP A 164 11.51 6.15 -6.06
CA ASP A 164 12.62 5.50 -5.34
C ASP A 164 13.31 4.40 -6.18
N VAL A 165 13.33 4.56 -7.50
CA VAL A 165 13.95 3.58 -8.42
C VAL A 165 15.47 3.78 -8.43
N THR A 166 16.23 2.77 -8.01
CA THR A 166 17.69 2.86 -7.95
C THR A 166 18.35 2.60 -9.29
N LYS A 167 19.63 3.05 -9.46
CA LYS A 167 20.46 2.67 -10.63
C LYS A 167 20.49 1.17 -10.86
N SER A 168 20.59 0.41 -9.76
CA SER A 168 20.60 -1.06 -9.81
C SER A 168 19.30 -1.61 -10.37
N ASP A 169 18.14 -1.04 -9.98
CA ASP A 169 16.84 -1.49 -10.45
C ASP A 169 16.61 -1.14 -11.93
N LEU A 170 17.04 0.07 -12.35
CA LEU A 170 16.96 0.46 -13.75
C LEU A 170 17.81 -0.47 -14.64
N ARG A 171 19.03 -0.83 -14.20
CA ARG A 171 19.88 -1.78 -14.93
C ARG A 171 19.28 -3.19 -14.97
N LYS A 172 18.56 -3.62 -13.94
CA LYS A 172 17.86 -4.91 -13.94
C LYS A 172 16.63 -4.92 -14.84
N ARG A 173 15.82 -3.85 -14.77
CA ARG A 173 14.59 -3.74 -15.57
C ARG A 173 14.90 -3.54 -17.07
N PHE A 174 15.93 -2.75 -17.40
CA PHE A 174 16.28 -2.37 -18.78
C PHE A 174 17.77 -2.58 -19.08
N PRO A 175 18.26 -3.84 -19.07
CA PRO A 175 19.69 -4.13 -19.21
C PRO A 175 20.27 -3.60 -20.53
N ASP A 176 19.52 -3.67 -21.62
CA ASP A 176 19.99 -3.26 -22.95
C ASP A 176 20.19 -1.73 -23.06
N LYS A 177 19.39 -0.96 -22.36
CA LYS A 177 19.45 0.51 -22.37
C LYS A 177 20.56 1.04 -21.48
N PHE A 178 20.73 0.47 -20.28
CA PHE A 178 21.64 1.00 -19.24
C PHE A 178 23.00 0.30 -19.16
N LYS A 179 23.29 -0.69 -20.05
CA LYS A 179 24.56 -1.43 -20.06
C LYS A 179 25.77 -0.53 -20.33
N ASN A 180 25.63 0.46 -21.21
CA ASN A 180 26.70 1.36 -21.66
C ASN A 180 26.48 2.81 -21.18
N PHE A 181 25.66 3.03 -20.16
CA PHE A 181 25.34 4.35 -19.65
C PHE A 181 26.55 4.94 -18.91
N SER A 182 26.99 6.13 -19.34
CA SER A 182 28.09 6.86 -18.70
C SER A 182 27.60 7.66 -17.48
N ASP A 183 28.54 8.11 -16.64
CA ASP A 183 28.18 8.92 -15.46
C ASP A 183 27.54 10.28 -15.83
N ASP A 184 27.82 10.79 -17.01
CA ASP A 184 27.19 12.02 -17.51
C ASP A 184 25.72 11.76 -17.93
N ASP A 185 25.44 10.60 -18.54
CA ASP A 185 24.09 10.22 -18.94
C ASP A 185 23.16 10.07 -17.71
N TRP A 186 23.69 9.61 -16.57
CA TRP A 186 22.93 9.51 -15.32
C TRP A 186 22.53 10.88 -14.76
N ARG A 187 23.20 11.96 -15.14
CA ARG A 187 22.81 13.31 -14.71
C ARG A 187 21.62 13.86 -15.48
N ASP A 188 21.34 13.35 -16.67
CA ASP A 188 20.18 13.74 -17.47
C ASP A 188 18.88 13.10 -16.96
N LEU A 189 18.98 12.04 -16.17
CA LEU A 189 17.85 11.50 -15.46
C LEU A 189 17.50 12.42 -14.26
N ASP A 190 16.22 12.48 -13.93
CA ASP A 190 15.71 13.30 -12.82
C ASP A 190 16.19 12.76 -11.47
N SER A 191 17.40 13.17 -11.07
CA SER A 191 17.94 12.90 -9.73
C SER A 191 17.37 13.85 -8.68
N ASN A 192 16.78 14.96 -9.09
CA ASN A 192 16.05 15.90 -8.27
C ASN A 192 14.59 15.50 -8.13
N SER A 193 14.34 14.28 -7.76
CA SER A 193 13.05 13.96 -7.21
C SER A 193 12.90 14.70 -5.86
N GLU A 194 12.76 16.02 -5.92
CA GLU A 194 11.97 16.68 -4.91
C GLU A 194 10.63 15.95 -4.98
N ILE A 195 10.50 15.00 -4.11
CA ILE A 195 9.42 14.04 -4.07
C ILE A 195 8.14 14.85 -4.16
N ARG A 196 7.53 14.88 -5.35
CA ARG A 196 6.31 15.65 -5.64
C ARG A 196 5.23 15.35 -4.60
N HIS A 197 5.27 14.15 -4.05
CA HIS A 197 4.31 13.61 -3.10
C HIS A 197 4.85 13.48 -1.67
N ARG A 198 5.98 14.11 -1.35
CA ARG A 198 6.61 14.05 -0.02
C ARG A 198 5.67 14.52 1.09
N ALA A 199 4.91 15.60 0.86
CA ALA A 199 3.98 16.14 1.84
C ALA A 199 2.82 15.16 2.12
N GLU A 200 2.32 14.48 1.11
CA GLU A 200 1.24 13.50 1.22
C GLU A 200 1.71 12.22 1.91
N ARG A 201 2.92 11.76 1.60
CA ARG A 201 3.56 10.62 2.29
C ARG A 201 3.85 10.95 3.75
N SER A 202 4.34 12.16 4.07
CA SER A 202 4.59 12.57 5.45
C SER A 202 3.30 12.63 6.26
N SER A 203 2.22 13.15 5.69
CA SER A 203 0.93 13.21 6.39
C SER A 203 0.36 11.82 6.71
N ARG A 204 0.61 10.79 5.88
CA ARG A 204 0.26 9.40 6.20
C ARG A 204 1.09 8.84 7.36
N LYS A 205 2.39 9.15 7.41
CA LYS A 205 3.28 8.74 8.50
C LYS A 205 2.94 9.46 9.81
N ASP A 206 2.55 10.72 9.75
CA ASP A 206 2.13 11.49 10.93
C ASP A 206 0.91 10.87 11.63
N VAL A 207 -0.01 10.26 10.88
CA VAL A 207 -1.16 9.55 11.45
C VAL A 207 -0.72 8.32 12.27
N THR A 208 0.44 7.72 11.97
CA THR A 208 0.99 6.59 12.71
C THR A 208 1.85 7.03 13.91
N GLY A 209 2.03 8.33 14.14
CA GLY A 209 2.80 8.89 15.26
C GLY A 209 4.33 8.86 15.05
N GLU A 210 4.79 8.47 13.88
CA GLU A 210 6.18 8.60 13.48
C GLU A 210 6.39 9.98 12.88
N ALA A 211 6.82 10.94 13.72
CA ALA A 211 7.22 12.25 13.26
C ALA A 211 8.34 12.11 12.23
N TYR A 212 8.06 12.42 10.98
CA TYR A 212 9.06 12.47 9.92
C TYR A 212 9.99 13.64 10.17
N THR A 213 11.09 13.41 10.85
CA THR A 213 12.21 14.34 10.90
C THR A 213 12.82 14.32 9.50
N GLY A 214 12.64 15.40 8.75
CA GLY A 214 12.95 15.54 7.32
C GLY A 214 14.41 15.38 6.88
N THR A 215 15.17 14.53 7.53
CA THR A 215 16.43 14.01 7.03
C THR A 215 16.10 12.96 5.97
N THR A 216 16.51 13.24 4.78
CA THR A 216 16.44 12.32 3.65
C THR A 216 17.17 11.05 4.03
N ASP A 217 16.44 9.95 4.17
CA ASP A 217 17.02 8.59 4.36
C ASP A 217 17.98 8.18 3.21
N ARG A 218 18.14 9.05 2.22
CA ARG A 218 19.06 8.92 1.08
C ARG A 218 20.54 9.06 1.43
N GLU A 219 20.88 9.62 2.59
CA GLU A 219 22.28 9.73 3.02
C GLU A 219 22.86 8.41 3.58
N ILE A 220 22.06 7.34 3.69
CA ILE A 220 22.48 6.10 4.34
C ILE A 220 23.35 5.22 3.46
N SER A 221 23.38 5.40 2.15
CA SER A 221 24.33 4.66 1.32
C SER A 221 25.05 5.58 0.35
N ASN A 222 26.31 5.86 0.65
CA ASN A 222 27.27 6.50 -0.26
C ASN A 222 27.65 5.61 -1.47
N LEU A 223 26.88 4.57 -1.75
CA LEU A 223 27.10 3.70 -2.90
C LEU A 223 26.36 4.28 -4.09
N ASP A 224 27.10 4.46 -5.17
CA ASP A 224 26.61 5.07 -6.42
C ASP A 224 25.43 4.29 -7.02
N GLU A 225 25.38 2.97 -6.79
CA GLU A 225 24.30 2.09 -7.25
C GLU A 225 22.95 2.32 -6.57
N ASN A 226 22.96 2.96 -5.39
CA ASN A 226 21.75 3.23 -4.59
C ASN A 226 21.19 4.65 -4.79
N ILE A 227 21.75 5.41 -5.72
CA ILE A 227 21.14 6.68 -6.11
C ILE A 227 19.78 6.41 -6.71
N ALA A 228 18.74 7.06 -6.17
CA ALA A 228 17.38 6.88 -6.61
C ALA A 228 16.95 7.99 -7.58
N PHE A 229 16.12 7.61 -8.54
CA PHE A 229 15.58 8.46 -9.57
C PHE A 229 14.05 8.42 -9.53
N SER A 230 13.42 9.48 -10.02
CA SER A 230 12.00 9.48 -10.32
C SER A 230 11.79 8.98 -11.74
N VAL A 231 10.97 7.96 -11.88
CA VAL A 231 10.59 7.36 -13.15
C VAL A 231 9.09 7.47 -13.30
N THR A 232 8.63 7.97 -14.43
CA THR A 232 7.21 8.02 -14.77
C THR A 232 6.91 6.99 -15.84
N GLU A 233 6.00 6.09 -15.53
CA GLU A 233 5.40 5.14 -16.46
C GLU A 233 4.04 5.69 -16.88
N CYS A 234 3.75 5.76 -18.17
CA CYS A 234 2.49 6.29 -18.64
C CYS A 234 1.95 5.58 -19.89
N TRP A 235 0.63 5.59 -19.99
CA TRP A 235 -0.11 5.19 -21.17
C TRP A 235 -0.76 6.43 -21.77
N VAL A 236 -0.46 6.68 -23.03
CA VAL A 236 -0.89 7.89 -23.74
C VAL A 236 -1.27 7.55 -25.18
N PHE A 237 -2.29 8.22 -25.69
CA PHE A 237 -2.64 8.12 -27.11
C PHE A 237 -1.84 9.15 -27.90
N ALA A 238 -1.00 8.68 -28.83
CA ALA A 238 -0.16 9.51 -29.67
C ALA A 238 -0.09 8.93 -31.10
N ASP A 239 -0.19 9.82 -32.09
CA ASP A 239 0.10 9.50 -33.48
C ASP A 239 1.61 9.61 -33.71
N ARG A 240 2.29 8.47 -33.83
CA ARG A 240 3.74 8.44 -34.05
C ARG A 240 4.13 8.24 -35.51
N ASP A 241 3.31 7.57 -36.28
CA ASP A 241 3.58 7.29 -37.70
C ASP A 241 3.07 8.41 -38.63
N GLY A 242 2.25 9.33 -38.11
CA GLY A 242 1.77 10.51 -38.84
C GLY A 242 0.58 10.22 -39.75
N ASP A 243 -0.16 9.14 -39.49
CA ASP A 243 -1.33 8.75 -40.28
C ASP A 243 -2.60 9.50 -39.85
N GLY A 244 -2.55 10.24 -38.76
CA GLY A 244 -3.66 11.01 -38.17
C GLY A 244 -4.53 10.20 -37.21
N ILE A 245 -4.15 8.96 -36.88
CA ILE A 245 -4.79 8.09 -35.90
C ILE A 245 -3.91 7.98 -34.68
N ALA A 246 -4.43 8.29 -33.50
CA ALA A 246 -3.68 8.14 -32.26
C ALA A 246 -3.74 6.69 -31.76
N GLU A 247 -2.58 6.11 -31.52
CA GLU A 247 -2.40 4.77 -30.99
C GLU A 247 -2.07 4.81 -29.49
N MET A 248 -2.48 3.80 -28.75
CA MET A 248 -2.09 3.68 -27.35
C MET A 248 -0.62 3.28 -27.23
N ARG A 249 0.15 4.10 -26.55
CA ARG A 249 1.59 3.92 -26.33
C ARG A 249 1.86 3.74 -24.84
N HIS A 250 2.71 2.77 -24.53
CA HIS A 250 3.29 2.59 -23.21
C HIS A 250 4.66 3.27 -23.20
N VAL A 251 4.80 4.29 -22.39
CA VAL A 251 5.99 5.14 -22.34
C VAL A 251 6.54 5.20 -20.93
N ILE A 252 7.85 4.96 -20.79
CA ILE A 252 8.57 5.11 -19.53
C ILE A 252 9.66 6.14 -19.73
N TYR A 253 9.70 7.15 -18.86
CA TYR A 253 10.70 8.21 -18.94
C TYR A 253 11.16 8.66 -17.54
N SER A 254 12.34 9.25 -17.48
CA SER A 254 12.89 9.91 -16.29
C SER A 254 13.45 11.26 -16.67
N GLY A 255 12.90 12.33 -16.10
CA GLY A 255 13.24 13.69 -16.49
C GLY A 255 12.98 13.93 -17.98
N THR A 256 14.03 14.17 -18.74
CA THR A 256 13.97 14.37 -20.20
C THR A 256 14.34 13.10 -21.00
N TYR A 257 14.76 12.04 -20.31
CA TYR A 257 15.24 10.81 -20.95
C TYR A 257 14.11 9.79 -21.14
N LEU A 258 13.90 9.39 -22.40
CA LEU A 258 12.94 8.37 -22.79
C LEU A 258 13.57 6.98 -22.66
N ILE A 259 13.08 6.19 -21.72
CA ILE A 259 13.59 4.84 -21.44
C ILE A 259 12.90 3.82 -22.36
N LEU A 260 11.57 3.84 -22.42
CA LEU A 260 10.76 2.92 -23.19
C LEU A 260 9.68 3.67 -23.96
N ASP A 261 9.36 3.22 -25.17
CA ASP A 261 8.24 3.71 -25.97
C ASP A 261 7.78 2.56 -26.89
N GLU A 262 6.70 1.92 -26.50
CA GLU A 262 6.16 0.73 -27.15
C GLU A 262 4.67 0.91 -27.45
N TYR A 263 4.18 0.17 -28.45
CA TYR A 263 2.76 0.03 -28.68
C TYR A 263 2.14 -0.83 -27.57
N ALA A 264 1.02 -0.41 -27.02
CA ALA A 264 0.29 -1.15 -26.00
C ALA A 264 -1.13 -1.44 -26.49
N GLU A 265 -1.59 -2.66 -26.26
CA GLU A 265 -2.97 -3.06 -26.55
C GLU A 265 -3.87 -2.89 -25.32
N GLU A 266 -3.30 -3.06 -24.13
CA GLU A 266 -4.02 -3.03 -22.86
C GLU A 266 -3.20 -2.30 -21.78
N VAL A 267 -3.88 -1.82 -20.76
CA VAL A 267 -3.28 -1.23 -19.57
C VAL A 267 -3.24 -2.29 -18.49
N ASN A 268 -2.04 -2.55 -17.92
CA ASN A 268 -1.85 -3.55 -16.86
C ASN A 268 -2.26 -3.04 -15.47
N LEU A 269 -3.41 -2.37 -15.38
CA LEU A 269 -3.95 -1.78 -14.17
C LEU A 269 -5.39 -2.22 -13.94
N ALA A 270 -5.74 -2.40 -12.66
CA ALA A 270 -7.13 -2.53 -12.26
C ALA A 270 -7.47 -1.53 -11.16
N SER A 271 -8.67 -0.95 -11.24
CA SER A 271 -9.17 -0.02 -10.25
C SER A 271 -10.28 -0.64 -9.41
N LEU A 272 -10.30 -0.31 -8.13
CA LEU A 272 -11.39 -0.59 -7.22
C LEU A 272 -11.97 0.73 -6.73
N CYS A 273 -13.22 0.98 -7.08
CA CYS A 273 -14.01 2.10 -6.58
C CYS A 273 -15.18 1.55 -5.75
N PRO A 274 -15.14 1.60 -4.41
CA PRO A 274 -16.22 1.03 -3.58
C PRO A 274 -17.56 1.75 -3.72
N ILE A 275 -17.54 3.06 -3.98
CA ILE A 275 -18.74 3.89 -4.09
C ILE A 275 -18.59 4.74 -5.34
N GLU A 276 -19.13 4.23 -6.43
CA GLU A 276 -19.03 4.85 -7.74
C GLU A 276 -19.91 6.09 -7.89
N ILE A 277 -19.40 7.08 -8.60
CA ILE A 277 -20.18 8.19 -9.13
C ILE A 277 -20.32 7.95 -10.64
N PRO A 278 -21.55 7.89 -11.17
CA PRO A 278 -21.75 7.66 -12.59
C PRO A 278 -21.00 8.68 -13.46
N TYR A 279 -20.29 8.18 -14.47
CA TYR A 279 -19.54 8.97 -15.45
C TYR A 279 -18.27 9.65 -14.93
N GLU A 280 -17.81 9.31 -13.72
CA GLU A 280 -16.56 9.80 -13.16
C GLU A 280 -15.66 8.64 -12.74
N PHE A 281 -14.36 8.76 -12.95
CA PHE A 281 -13.38 7.76 -12.54
C PHE A 281 -13.26 7.69 -11.01
N TYR A 282 -13.20 8.85 -10.35
CA TYR A 282 -13.09 8.91 -8.90
C TYR A 282 -14.46 8.90 -8.23
N GLY A 283 -14.68 7.93 -7.38
CA GLY A 283 -15.90 7.81 -6.57
C GLY A 283 -15.86 8.59 -5.27
N LEU A 284 -16.59 8.10 -4.27
CA LEU A 284 -16.62 8.62 -2.91
C LEU A 284 -15.88 7.70 -1.94
N SER A 285 -15.17 8.30 -0.99
CA SER A 285 -14.59 7.56 0.12
C SER A 285 -15.59 7.45 1.29
N MET A 286 -15.34 6.51 2.21
CA MET A 286 -16.07 6.45 3.48
C MET A 286 -15.93 7.73 4.29
N ALA A 287 -14.81 8.41 4.18
CA ALA A 287 -14.57 9.70 4.81
C ALA A 287 -15.48 10.81 4.24
N ASP A 288 -15.70 10.82 2.92
CA ASP A 288 -16.60 11.80 2.28
C ASP A 288 -18.03 11.66 2.77
N ILE A 289 -18.53 10.43 2.90
CA ILE A 289 -19.89 10.15 3.38
C ILE A 289 -20.08 10.58 4.83
N THR A 290 -19.09 10.32 5.68
CA THR A 290 -19.19 10.61 7.12
C THR A 290 -18.74 12.01 7.49
N ARG A 291 -18.18 12.78 6.57
CA ARG A 291 -17.57 14.09 6.83
C ARG A 291 -18.52 15.06 7.50
N SER A 292 -19.72 15.23 6.96
CA SER A 292 -20.72 16.16 7.50
C SER A 292 -21.12 15.80 8.93
N SER A 293 -21.43 14.54 9.19
CA SER A 293 -21.77 14.04 10.52
C SER A 293 -20.61 14.17 11.52
N THR A 294 -19.37 13.96 11.05
CA THR A 294 -18.18 14.09 11.88
C THR A 294 -17.89 15.53 12.25
N LEU A 295 -18.01 16.48 11.31
CA LEU A 295 -17.84 17.90 11.58
C LEU A 295 -18.90 18.41 12.59
N THR A 296 -20.15 18.01 12.39
CA THR A 296 -21.24 18.37 13.32
C THR A 296 -21.00 17.80 14.72
N SER A 297 -20.65 16.53 14.84
CA SER A 297 -20.31 15.90 16.13
C SER A 297 -19.14 16.61 16.83
N THR A 298 -18.12 17.01 16.06
CA THR A 298 -16.95 17.73 16.59
C THR A 298 -17.36 19.11 17.12
N ALA A 299 -18.21 19.84 16.39
CA ALA A 299 -18.73 21.16 16.85
C ALA A 299 -19.55 21.03 18.15
N ILE A 300 -20.40 20.01 18.21
CA ILE A 300 -21.20 19.72 19.41
C ILE A 300 -20.30 19.39 20.60
N LEU A 301 -19.30 18.53 20.42
CA LEU A 301 -18.35 18.17 21.47
C LEU A 301 -17.55 19.38 21.97
N ARG A 302 -17.08 20.24 21.05
CA ARG A 302 -16.38 21.48 21.44
C ARG A 302 -17.28 22.38 22.29
N GLY A 303 -18.53 22.63 21.87
CA GLY A 303 -19.49 23.41 22.65
C GLY A 303 -19.77 22.78 24.00
N PHE A 304 -19.86 21.45 24.08
CA PHE A 304 -20.04 20.75 25.35
C PHE A 304 -18.83 20.93 26.29
N VAL A 305 -17.61 20.76 25.79
CA VAL A 305 -16.39 20.99 26.58
C VAL A 305 -16.29 22.43 27.06
N GLU A 306 -16.60 23.42 26.22
CA GLU A 306 -16.65 24.83 26.61
C GLU A 306 -17.69 25.05 27.71
N ASN A 307 -18.89 24.48 27.61
CA ASN A 307 -19.92 24.57 28.63
C ASN A 307 -19.46 23.96 29.97
N VAL A 308 -18.74 22.81 29.93
CA VAL A 308 -18.16 22.21 31.14
C VAL A 308 -17.14 23.14 31.79
N TYR A 309 -16.27 23.78 30.99
CA TYR A 309 -15.30 24.76 31.49
C TYR A 309 -16.04 25.97 32.10
N LEU A 310 -17.03 26.53 31.42
CA LEU A 310 -17.79 27.67 31.93
C LEU A 310 -18.59 27.31 33.18
N THR A 311 -19.10 26.09 33.31
CA THR A 311 -19.80 25.61 34.49
C THR A 311 -18.86 25.45 35.68
N ASN A 312 -17.65 24.87 35.46
CA ASN A 312 -16.65 24.67 36.50
C ASN A 312 -15.96 25.99 36.92
N PHE A 313 -15.71 26.84 35.93
CA PHE A 313 -15.03 28.13 36.11
C PHE A 313 -15.99 29.29 35.77
N SER A 314 -17.16 29.30 36.37
CA SER A 314 -18.18 30.30 36.08
C SER A 314 -17.63 31.72 36.22
N PRO A 315 -17.91 32.62 35.27
CA PRO A 315 -17.58 34.03 35.38
C PRO A 315 -18.30 34.61 36.62
N ARG A 316 -17.59 35.46 37.34
CA ARG A 316 -18.11 36.10 38.54
C ARG A 316 -18.23 37.59 38.31
N MET A 317 -19.34 38.16 38.71
CA MET A 317 -19.53 39.59 38.79
C MET A 317 -19.33 40.02 40.25
N ALA A 318 -18.45 40.96 40.49
CA ALA A 318 -18.16 41.50 41.80
C ALA A 318 -18.11 43.02 41.75
N ASP A 319 -18.60 43.68 42.77
CA ASP A 319 -18.48 45.14 42.89
C ASP A 319 -17.06 45.47 43.39
N PRO A 320 -16.31 46.30 42.66
CA PRO A 320 -14.92 46.66 43.00
C PRO A 320 -14.82 47.44 44.32
N ASN A 321 -15.91 48.07 44.75
CA ASN A 321 -15.94 48.83 46.02
C ASN A 321 -16.21 47.95 47.24
N VAL A 322 -16.71 46.74 47.04
CA VAL A 322 -17.19 45.85 48.10
C VAL A 322 -16.26 44.65 48.32
N VAL A 323 -15.53 44.22 47.30
CA VAL A 323 -14.72 42.99 47.34
C VAL A 323 -13.26 43.27 47.00
N ASP A 324 -12.35 42.66 47.75
CA ASP A 324 -10.94 42.64 47.39
C ASP A 324 -10.71 41.70 46.17
N PHE A 325 -10.43 42.33 45.00
CA PHE A 325 -10.17 41.62 43.74
C PHE A 325 -8.96 40.71 43.80
N ALA A 326 -7.90 41.10 44.52
CA ALA A 326 -6.70 40.31 44.64
C ALA A 326 -6.96 38.99 45.39
N ALA A 327 -7.73 39.04 46.41
CA ALA A 327 -8.17 37.88 47.19
C ALA A 327 -9.15 37.00 46.37
N LEU A 328 -10.04 37.60 45.55
CA LEU A 328 -10.99 36.89 44.70
C LEU A 328 -10.27 36.18 43.52
N GLN A 329 -9.23 36.78 42.95
CA GLN A 329 -8.48 36.21 41.84
C GLN A 329 -7.59 35.06 42.27
N ASN A 330 -7.03 35.09 43.47
CA ASN A 330 -6.14 34.10 44.07
C ASN A 330 -6.85 33.11 45.00
N MET A 331 -8.08 32.72 44.70
CA MET A 331 -8.87 31.84 45.55
C MET A 331 -8.19 30.48 45.72
N LYS A 332 -7.89 30.11 46.95
CA LYS A 332 -7.43 28.79 47.38
C LYS A 332 -8.52 28.10 48.21
N PRO A 333 -8.53 26.77 48.27
CA PRO A 333 -9.42 26.07 49.18
C PRO A 333 -9.29 26.65 50.62
N LYS A 334 -10.42 26.99 51.23
CA LYS A 334 -10.50 27.61 52.57
C LYS A 334 -9.97 29.07 52.66
N SER A 335 -9.76 29.79 51.55
CA SER A 335 -9.43 31.22 51.61
C SER A 335 -10.60 32.05 52.09
N ILE A 336 -10.31 33.10 52.87
CA ILE A 336 -11.29 34.08 53.32
C ILE A 336 -11.14 35.33 52.42
N ILE A 337 -12.25 35.74 51.80
CA ILE A 337 -12.29 36.92 50.94
C ILE A 337 -12.89 38.05 51.76
N PRO A 338 -12.13 39.10 52.07
CA PRO A 338 -12.67 40.23 52.80
C PRO A 338 -13.66 41.02 51.94
N THR A 339 -14.80 41.37 52.52
CA THR A 339 -15.88 42.18 51.90
C THR A 339 -16.28 43.33 52.79
N VAL A 340 -16.62 44.45 52.19
CA VAL A 340 -17.16 45.62 52.86
C VAL A 340 -18.68 45.64 52.71
N GLY A 341 -19.43 45.44 53.79
CA GLY A 341 -20.90 45.37 53.77
C GLY A 341 -21.44 43.94 53.77
N ASN A 342 -22.62 43.73 53.14
CA ASN A 342 -23.29 42.42 53.17
C ASN A 342 -22.62 41.42 52.21
N PRO A 343 -22.03 40.34 52.71
CA PRO A 343 -21.34 39.36 51.85
C PRO A 343 -22.22 38.65 50.81
N ALA A 344 -23.55 38.55 51.08
CA ALA A 344 -24.48 37.83 50.19
C ALA A 344 -24.63 38.47 48.80
N ASN A 345 -24.41 39.78 48.70
CA ASN A 345 -24.58 40.56 47.47
C ASN A 345 -23.22 40.96 46.83
N ALA A 346 -22.12 40.57 47.44
CA ALA A 346 -20.80 41.04 47.08
C ALA A 346 -20.28 40.40 45.76
N VAL A 347 -20.66 39.14 45.50
CA VAL A 347 -20.25 38.37 44.32
C VAL A 347 -21.47 37.60 43.79
N THR A 348 -21.76 37.79 42.50
CA THR A 348 -22.79 37.01 41.80
C THR A 348 -22.11 36.10 40.80
N MET A 349 -22.40 34.82 40.86
CA MET A 349 -21.92 33.85 39.87
C MET A 349 -22.87 33.81 38.66
N LEU A 350 -22.33 33.99 37.46
CA LEU A 350 -23.07 33.71 36.24
C LEU A 350 -22.99 32.20 35.99
N GLN A 351 -24.03 31.46 36.35
CA GLN A 351 -24.12 30.04 36.09
C GLN A 351 -24.66 29.82 34.67
N PRO A 352 -23.84 29.37 33.72
CA PRO A 352 -24.34 28.96 32.41
C PRO A 352 -25.26 27.75 32.57
N GLU A 353 -26.25 27.66 31.73
CA GLU A 353 -27.17 26.52 31.70
C GLU A 353 -26.38 25.23 31.31
N ASN A 354 -26.68 24.14 32.01
CA ASN A 354 -26.07 22.85 31.72
C ASN A 354 -26.70 22.22 30.46
N ILE A 355 -25.95 22.17 29.37
CA ILE A 355 -26.42 21.62 28.09
C ILE A 355 -26.23 20.10 27.98
N ALA A 356 -25.59 19.42 28.96
CA ALA A 356 -25.32 17.99 28.91
C ALA A 356 -26.54 17.10 28.63
N PRO A 357 -27.73 17.34 29.24
CA PRO A 357 -28.92 16.50 29.00
C PRO A 357 -29.38 16.49 27.54
N GLY A 358 -29.17 17.58 26.81
CA GLY A 358 -29.51 17.67 25.38
C GLY A 358 -28.40 17.21 24.45
N THR A 359 -27.16 17.35 24.86
CA THR A 359 -25.99 17.08 24.01
C THR A 359 -25.71 15.60 23.87
N VAL A 360 -25.85 14.80 24.94
CA VAL A 360 -25.55 13.37 24.92
C VAL A 360 -26.46 12.60 23.94
N PRO A 361 -27.81 12.72 24.00
CA PRO A 361 -28.68 12.06 23.02
C PRO A 361 -28.44 12.50 21.58
N LEU A 362 -28.05 13.76 21.38
CA LEU A 362 -27.73 14.27 20.05
C LEU A 362 -26.46 13.61 19.48
N LEU A 363 -25.43 13.44 20.29
CA LEU A 363 -24.20 12.72 19.88
C LEU A 363 -24.49 11.25 19.57
N GLU A 364 -25.33 10.59 20.36
CA GLU A 364 -25.75 9.20 20.07
C GLU A 364 -26.53 9.12 18.76
N HIS A 365 -27.44 10.05 18.52
CA HIS A 365 -28.14 10.11 17.23
C HIS A 365 -27.19 10.33 16.04
N MET A 366 -26.21 11.23 16.16
CA MET A 366 -25.20 11.45 15.13
C MET A 366 -24.35 10.18 14.87
N GLN A 367 -24.09 9.39 15.91
CA GLN A 367 -23.37 8.13 15.76
C GLN A 367 -24.21 7.10 15.01
N VAL A 368 -25.49 6.97 15.33
CA VAL A 368 -26.41 6.09 14.60
C VAL A 368 -26.52 6.50 13.13
N GLN A 369 -26.56 7.80 12.83
CA GLN A 369 -26.53 8.28 11.44
C GLN A 369 -25.25 7.89 10.71
N LYS A 370 -24.09 7.95 11.36
CA LYS A 370 -22.82 7.48 10.77
C LYS A 370 -22.85 5.98 10.47
N GLU A 371 -23.37 5.18 11.39
CA GLU A 371 -23.51 3.75 11.22
C GLU A 371 -24.46 3.40 10.06
N GLN A 372 -25.57 4.11 9.95
CA GLN A 372 -26.51 3.94 8.82
C GLN A 372 -25.90 4.35 7.48
N ALA A 373 -25.14 5.45 7.45
CA ALA A 373 -24.48 5.94 6.26
C ALA A 373 -23.38 4.99 5.75
N ASN A 374 -22.64 4.35 6.67
CA ASN A 374 -21.57 3.42 6.35
C ASN A 374 -22.04 1.97 6.15
N GLY A 375 -23.28 1.65 6.57
CA GLY A 375 -23.77 0.28 6.60
C GLY A 375 -23.06 -0.64 7.63
N LEU A 376 -22.17 -0.09 8.47
CA LEU A 376 -21.40 -0.80 9.47
C LEU A 376 -21.97 -0.52 10.87
N SER A 377 -22.78 -1.44 11.38
CA SER A 377 -23.29 -1.34 12.77
C SER A 377 -22.21 -1.75 13.79
N LYS A 378 -22.38 -1.35 15.05
CA LYS A 378 -21.53 -1.80 16.17
C LYS A 378 -21.49 -3.32 16.29
N ALA A 379 -22.60 -4.00 16.00
CA ALA A 379 -22.68 -5.45 15.99
C ALA A 379 -21.78 -6.08 14.91
N ALA A 380 -21.72 -5.49 13.71
CA ALA A 380 -20.84 -5.94 12.63
C ALA A 380 -19.36 -5.72 12.94
N GLN A 381 -19.04 -4.75 13.79
CA GLN A 381 -17.67 -4.47 14.25
C GLN A 381 -17.24 -5.34 15.44
N GLY A 382 -18.13 -6.22 15.94
CA GLY A 382 -17.87 -7.01 17.15
C GLY A 382 -17.82 -6.21 18.45
N LEU A 383 -18.30 -4.94 18.44
CA LEU A 383 -18.27 -4.03 19.58
C LEU A 383 -19.59 -4.01 20.34
N ASN A 384 -20.43 -5.02 20.20
CA ASN A 384 -21.71 -5.07 20.90
C ASN A 384 -21.52 -5.71 22.27
N ASP A 385 -21.54 -4.90 23.33
CA ASP A 385 -21.41 -5.37 24.72
C ASP A 385 -22.49 -6.41 25.12
N GLU A 386 -23.64 -6.38 24.50
CA GLU A 386 -24.74 -7.34 24.77
C GLU A 386 -24.40 -8.76 24.31
N LEU A 387 -23.53 -8.93 23.31
CA LEU A 387 -23.07 -10.26 22.85
C LEU A 387 -22.08 -10.91 23.83
N TYR A 388 -21.40 -10.16 24.64
CA TYR A 388 -20.48 -10.68 25.66
C TYR A 388 -21.17 -11.00 26.98
N VAL A 389 -22.34 -10.43 27.26
CA VAL A 389 -23.08 -10.61 28.52
C VAL A 389 -24.12 -11.74 28.46
N SER A 390 -24.70 -12.00 27.29
CA SER A 390 -25.63 -13.11 27.11
C SER A 390 -24.90 -14.33 26.55
N GLY A 391 -24.55 -15.27 27.41
CA GLY A 391 -24.09 -16.62 27.05
C GLY A 391 -25.13 -17.46 26.28
N ASN A 392 -26.00 -16.84 25.51
CA ASN A 392 -27.06 -17.50 24.75
C ASN A 392 -26.59 -17.80 23.34
N SER A 393 -26.66 -19.09 23.03
CA SER A 393 -26.34 -19.73 21.75
C SER A 393 -27.17 -19.25 20.55
N GLU A 394 -28.12 -18.36 20.72
CA GLU A 394 -28.97 -17.80 19.64
C GLU A 394 -28.27 -16.70 18.78
N ALA A 395 -27.21 -16.09 19.29
CA ALA A 395 -26.44 -15.10 18.54
C ALA A 395 -25.58 -15.68 17.41
N LYS A 396 -25.59 -16.99 17.20
CA LYS A 396 -24.84 -17.66 16.12
C LYS A 396 -25.63 -17.82 14.82
N LEU A 397 -26.86 -17.33 14.74
CA LEU A 397 -27.76 -17.55 13.61
C LEU A 397 -28.30 -16.26 12.96
N SER A 398 -27.75 -15.10 13.30
CA SER A 398 -28.12 -13.84 12.64
C SER A 398 -26.96 -13.23 11.86
#